data_117d4682a739827225c136c8e3319e98
#
_entry.id   117d4682a739827225c136c8e3319e98
#
_cell.length_a   1.000
_cell.length_b   1.000
_cell.length_c   1.000
_cell.angle_alpha   90.00
_cell.angle_beta   90.00
_cell.angle_gamma   90.00
#
_symmetry.space_group_name_H-M   'P 1'
#
loop_
_entity.id
_entity.type
_entity.pdbx_description
1 polymer ?
#
loop_
_entity_poly.entity_id
_entity_poly.type
_entity_poly.pdbx_seq_one_letter_code
_entity_poly.pdbx_strand_id
1 'polypeptide(L)'
;MKPTLLLLAAGMGSRYGGLKQLDGLGPNGETIMDYSIYDAIQAGFGKIVFVIRKDFEDQFREKILSKYEGHIPAELCFQALDDLPEGFSVPEGREKPWGTNHAVLMAKDIIKEPFCVINCDDFYNRDCFMVIGKFLSELPEGSKNRYAMVGFRVGNTLSENGTVARGICSKDADENLTTCVERTEIMRIDGKVSYKDEQGEWVAVGDNTPVSMNVSSWWLFPPISPPQRRPSPRSTASGSKPGPTTETSGPPGR
;
A
#
# COMPACT_ATOMS: atom_id res chain seq x y z
N MET A 1 18.32 -13.81 -11.42
CA MET A 1 17.39 -14.62 -10.57
C MET A 1 15.96 -14.26 -10.97
N LYS A 2 15.03 -15.23 -11.03
CA LYS A 2 13.63 -14.91 -11.34
C LYS A 2 12.97 -14.28 -10.12
N PRO A 3 12.28 -13.13 -10.24
CA PRO A 3 11.63 -12.48 -9.12
C PRO A 3 10.36 -13.21 -8.66
N THR A 4 9.93 -12.92 -7.44
CA THR A 4 8.67 -13.41 -6.86
C THR A 4 7.59 -12.32 -6.91
N LEU A 5 6.35 -12.71 -7.20
CA LEU A 5 5.18 -11.87 -7.05
C LEU A 5 4.54 -12.15 -5.69
N LEU A 6 4.42 -11.13 -4.84
CA LEU A 6 3.75 -11.18 -3.54
C LEU A 6 2.39 -10.49 -3.66
N LEU A 7 1.30 -11.26 -3.52
CA LEU A 7 -0.06 -10.74 -3.56
C LEU A 7 -0.63 -10.58 -2.15
N LEU A 8 -1.09 -9.38 -1.84
CA LEU A 8 -1.72 -9.08 -0.56
C LEU A 8 -3.22 -9.37 -0.63
N ALA A 9 -3.63 -10.49 -0.05
CA ALA A 9 -5.00 -11.01 -0.06
C ALA A 9 -5.62 -11.16 1.33
N ALA A 10 -4.92 -10.76 2.41
CA ALA A 10 -5.41 -10.88 3.77
C ALA A 10 -6.58 -9.92 4.11
N GLY A 11 -6.76 -8.85 3.32
CA GLY A 11 -7.89 -7.93 3.42
C GLY A 11 -9.19 -8.46 2.81
N MET A 12 -9.13 -9.56 2.05
CA MET A 12 -10.29 -10.16 1.41
C MET A 12 -11.27 -10.69 2.46
N GLY A 13 -12.55 -10.39 2.27
CA GLY A 13 -13.62 -10.92 3.14
C GLY A 13 -13.98 -10.08 4.37
N SER A 14 -13.18 -9.08 4.77
CA SER A 14 -13.46 -8.28 5.97
C SER A 14 -14.73 -7.44 5.90
N ARG A 15 -15.19 -7.08 4.69
CA ARG A 15 -16.38 -6.22 4.48
C ARG A 15 -17.66 -6.98 4.14
N TYR A 16 -17.57 -8.23 3.65
CA TYR A 16 -18.72 -8.94 3.08
C TYR A 16 -18.89 -10.38 3.58
N GLY A 17 -18.17 -10.80 4.63
CA GLY A 17 -18.33 -12.13 5.26
C GLY A 17 -18.01 -13.32 4.36
N GLY A 18 -17.25 -13.13 3.26
CA GLY A 18 -16.88 -14.20 2.33
C GLY A 18 -15.91 -13.73 1.25
N LEU A 19 -15.35 -14.69 0.51
CA LEU A 19 -14.38 -14.48 -0.56
C LEU A 19 -15.04 -13.97 -1.87
N LYS A 20 -16.00 -13.04 -1.81
CA LYS A 20 -16.65 -12.48 -3.02
C LYS A 20 -15.68 -11.87 -4.03
N GLN A 21 -14.47 -11.49 -3.59
CA GLN A 21 -13.39 -11.02 -4.47
C GLN A 21 -12.77 -12.16 -5.30
N LEU A 22 -13.17 -13.41 -5.04
CA LEU A 22 -12.86 -14.57 -5.88
C LEU A 22 -13.93 -14.81 -6.96
N ASP A 23 -14.98 -13.98 -7.02
CA ASP A 23 -15.94 -14.06 -8.09
C ASP A 23 -15.25 -13.70 -9.41
N GLY A 24 -15.37 -14.58 -10.38
CA GLY A 24 -14.80 -14.38 -11.70
C GLY A 24 -15.45 -13.20 -12.40
N LEU A 25 -14.62 -12.29 -12.90
CA LEU A 25 -15.03 -11.13 -13.71
C LEU A 25 -14.78 -11.38 -15.20
N GLY A 26 -13.88 -12.30 -15.51
CA GLY A 26 -13.54 -12.66 -16.87
C GLY A 26 -14.53 -13.66 -17.49
N PRO A 27 -14.48 -13.83 -18.81
CA PRO A 27 -15.43 -14.67 -19.56
C PRO A 27 -15.39 -16.16 -19.18
N ASN A 28 -14.29 -16.66 -18.60
CA ASN A 28 -14.15 -18.03 -18.13
C ASN A 28 -14.04 -18.11 -16.59
N GLY A 29 -14.44 -17.07 -15.88
CA GLY A 29 -14.38 -17.01 -14.43
C GLY A 29 -13.03 -16.55 -13.87
N GLU A 30 -12.21 -15.87 -14.67
CA GLU A 30 -10.96 -15.26 -14.19
C GLU A 30 -11.25 -14.14 -13.20
N THR A 31 -10.49 -14.09 -12.11
CA THR A 31 -10.48 -13.00 -11.15
C THR A 31 -9.51 -11.91 -11.61
N ILE A 32 -9.56 -10.72 -10.98
CA ILE A 32 -8.58 -9.64 -11.25
C ILE A 32 -7.15 -10.12 -11.03
N MET A 33 -6.91 -10.90 -9.98
CA MET A 33 -5.57 -11.42 -9.68
C MET A 33 -5.08 -12.43 -10.75
N ASP A 34 -5.97 -13.18 -11.40
CA ASP A 34 -5.57 -14.12 -12.46
C ASP A 34 -4.92 -13.38 -13.64
N TYR A 35 -5.43 -12.19 -14.01
CA TYR A 35 -4.81 -11.34 -15.03
C TYR A 35 -3.44 -10.84 -14.59
N SER A 36 -3.32 -10.37 -13.34
CA SER A 36 -2.04 -9.91 -12.78
C SER A 36 -1.00 -11.03 -12.74
N ILE A 37 -1.39 -12.23 -12.36
CA ILE A 37 -0.52 -13.40 -12.31
C ILE A 37 -0.09 -13.83 -13.72
N TYR A 38 -1.02 -13.86 -14.66
CA TYR A 38 -0.70 -14.17 -16.06
C TYR A 38 0.36 -13.18 -16.60
N ASP A 39 0.14 -11.89 -16.42
CA ASP A 39 1.06 -10.86 -16.89
C ASP A 39 2.43 -10.92 -16.19
N ALA A 40 2.47 -11.26 -14.89
CA ALA A 40 3.71 -11.48 -14.16
C ALA A 40 4.48 -12.69 -14.70
N ILE A 41 3.81 -13.79 -15.01
CA ILE A 41 4.45 -14.97 -15.65
C ILE A 41 5.08 -14.56 -16.98
N GLN A 42 4.36 -13.81 -17.82
CA GLN A 42 4.88 -13.30 -19.10
C GLN A 42 6.06 -12.33 -18.90
N ALA A 43 6.12 -11.61 -17.79
CA ALA A 43 7.21 -10.71 -17.41
C ALA A 43 8.41 -11.44 -16.78
N GLY A 44 8.37 -12.78 -16.64
CA GLY A 44 9.48 -13.59 -16.18
C GLY A 44 9.53 -13.85 -14.67
N PHE A 45 8.46 -13.55 -13.93
CA PHE A 45 8.34 -13.96 -12.53
C PHE A 45 8.37 -15.49 -12.41
N GLY A 46 9.03 -16.00 -11.38
CA GLY A 46 9.28 -17.43 -11.20
C GLY A 46 8.54 -18.09 -10.05
N LYS A 47 7.91 -17.29 -9.20
CA LYS A 47 7.16 -17.76 -8.02
C LYS A 47 6.06 -16.75 -7.66
N ILE A 48 4.99 -17.25 -7.06
CA ILE A 48 3.92 -16.45 -6.48
C ILE A 48 3.82 -16.77 -4.99
N VAL A 49 3.62 -15.75 -4.17
CA VAL A 49 3.31 -15.91 -2.75
C VAL A 49 2.05 -15.10 -2.44
N PHE A 50 1.08 -15.73 -1.80
CA PHE A 50 -0.14 -15.07 -1.34
C PHE A 50 -0.09 -14.85 0.16
N VAL A 51 -0.35 -13.62 0.60
CA VAL A 51 -0.61 -13.31 2.00
C VAL A 51 -2.11 -13.37 2.25
N ILE A 52 -2.55 -14.34 3.03
CA ILE A 52 -3.96 -14.54 3.34
C ILE A 52 -4.18 -14.61 4.87
N ARG A 53 -5.43 -14.64 5.29
CA ARG A 53 -5.77 -15.03 6.66
C ARG A 53 -5.86 -16.56 6.75
N LYS A 54 -5.47 -17.11 7.90
CA LYS A 54 -5.45 -18.57 8.12
C LYS A 54 -6.83 -19.23 7.99
N ASP A 55 -7.88 -18.52 8.38
CA ASP A 55 -9.26 -19.02 8.32
C ASP A 55 -9.79 -19.21 6.89
N PHE A 56 -9.11 -18.69 5.86
CA PHE A 56 -9.45 -18.87 4.45
C PHE A 56 -8.58 -19.90 3.72
N GLU A 57 -7.65 -20.57 4.40
CA GLU A 57 -6.65 -21.41 3.75
C GLU A 57 -7.27 -22.49 2.84
N ASP A 58 -8.17 -23.31 3.37
CA ASP A 58 -8.73 -24.45 2.63
C ASP A 58 -9.48 -23.99 1.38
N GLN A 59 -10.32 -22.98 1.54
CA GLN A 59 -11.08 -22.42 0.42
C GLN A 59 -10.17 -21.74 -0.62
N PHE A 60 -9.11 -21.09 -0.18
CA PHE A 60 -8.15 -20.44 -1.07
C PHE A 60 -7.31 -21.47 -1.84
N ARG A 61 -6.90 -22.56 -1.19
CA ARG A 61 -6.22 -23.68 -1.85
C ARG A 61 -7.08 -24.30 -2.93
N GLU A 62 -8.34 -24.61 -2.62
CA GLU A 62 -9.26 -25.23 -3.57
C GLU A 62 -9.59 -24.33 -4.76
N LYS A 63 -9.90 -23.06 -4.53
CA LYS A 63 -10.45 -22.18 -5.59
C LYS A 63 -9.40 -21.38 -6.35
N ILE A 64 -8.26 -21.08 -5.72
CA ILE A 64 -7.25 -20.19 -6.28
C ILE A 64 -5.95 -20.91 -6.54
N LEU A 65 -5.35 -21.51 -5.53
CA LEU A 65 -4.02 -22.10 -5.64
C LEU A 65 -4.00 -23.24 -6.67
N SER A 66 -5.05 -24.05 -6.72
CA SER A 66 -5.22 -25.15 -7.68
C SER A 66 -5.13 -24.70 -9.14
N LYS A 67 -5.52 -23.47 -9.46
CA LYS A 67 -5.44 -22.92 -10.83
C LYS A 67 -4.00 -22.79 -11.33
N TYR A 68 -3.03 -22.66 -10.44
CA TYR A 68 -1.62 -22.43 -10.79
C TYR A 68 -0.75 -23.67 -10.72
N GLU A 69 -1.32 -24.80 -10.30
CA GLU A 69 -0.62 -26.07 -10.26
C GLU A 69 -0.09 -26.44 -11.67
N GLY A 70 1.22 -26.75 -11.73
CA GLY A 70 1.89 -27.05 -13.00
C GLY A 70 2.25 -25.85 -13.87
N HIS A 71 1.79 -24.64 -13.54
CA HIS A 71 2.07 -23.41 -14.29
C HIS A 71 3.20 -22.58 -13.67
N ILE A 72 3.16 -22.37 -12.36
CA ILE A 72 4.15 -21.60 -11.61
C ILE A 72 4.13 -22.05 -10.14
N PRO A 73 5.28 -22.16 -9.44
CA PRO A 73 5.32 -22.37 -8.00
C PRO A 73 4.52 -21.32 -7.26
N ALA A 74 3.59 -21.74 -6.41
CA ALA A 74 2.73 -20.85 -5.64
C ALA A 74 2.66 -21.30 -4.18
N GLU A 75 2.86 -20.36 -3.25
CA GLU A 75 2.92 -20.59 -1.81
C GLU A 75 1.98 -19.66 -1.05
N LEU A 76 1.58 -20.06 0.16
CA LEU A 76 0.78 -19.26 1.07
C LEU A 76 1.61 -18.81 2.27
N CYS A 77 1.40 -17.59 2.71
CA CYS A 77 1.76 -17.15 4.05
C CYS A 77 0.56 -16.48 4.73
N PHE A 78 0.61 -16.41 6.05
CA PHE A 78 -0.56 -16.04 6.83
C PHE A 78 -0.30 -14.73 7.59
N GLN A 79 -1.24 -13.81 7.52
CA GLN A 79 -1.23 -12.62 8.35
C GLN A 79 -2.17 -12.83 9.54
N ALA A 80 -1.60 -12.88 10.74
CA ALA A 80 -2.33 -12.95 12.01
C ALA A 80 -2.06 -11.70 12.86
N LEU A 81 -2.99 -11.36 13.75
CA LEU A 81 -2.83 -10.17 14.61
C LEU A 81 -1.72 -10.33 15.64
N ASP A 82 -1.50 -11.54 16.10
CA ASP A 82 -0.54 -11.93 17.13
C ASP A 82 0.85 -12.30 16.58
N ASP A 83 0.99 -12.42 15.27
CA ASP A 83 2.29 -12.64 14.63
C ASP A 83 3.06 -11.31 14.54
N LEU A 84 3.67 -10.94 15.66
CA LEU A 84 4.39 -9.70 15.82
C LEU A 84 5.88 -9.94 16.10
N PRO A 85 6.75 -9.00 15.73
CA PRO A 85 8.15 -9.04 16.12
C PRO A 85 8.32 -9.06 17.64
N GLU A 86 9.44 -9.60 18.11
CA GLU A 86 9.77 -9.62 19.52
C GLU A 86 9.70 -8.21 20.16
N GLY A 87 9.10 -8.14 21.34
CA GLY A 87 8.90 -6.88 22.08
C GLY A 87 7.62 -6.12 21.72
N PHE A 88 6.80 -6.65 20.80
CA PHE A 88 5.49 -6.08 20.47
C PHE A 88 4.36 -6.98 20.94
N SER A 89 3.23 -6.38 21.29
CA SER A 89 2.01 -7.09 21.69
C SER A 89 0.78 -6.46 21.03
N VAL A 90 -0.26 -7.26 20.89
CA VAL A 90 -1.54 -6.77 20.38
C VAL A 90 -2.20 -5.88 21.44
N PRO A 91 -2.52 -4.60 21.12
CA PRO A 91 -3.28 -3.74 22.03
C PRO A 91 -4.65 -4.36 22.36
N GLU A 92 -5.10 -4.16 23.59
CA GLU A 92 -6.42 -4.60 24.01
C GLU A 92 -7.53 -4.06 23.10
N GLY A 93 -8.46 -4.92 22.68
CA GLY A 93 -9.58 -4.56 21.81
C GLY A 93 -9.24 -4.35 20.33
N ARG A 94 -8.00 -4.65 19.91
CA ARG A 94 -7.66 -4.56 18.50
C ARG A 94 -8.16 -5.78 17.73
N GLU A 95 -9.06 -5.54 16.79
CA GLU A 95 -9.59 -6.57 15.87
C GLU A 95 -9.11 -6.37 14.41
N LYS A 96 -8.74 -5.13 14.05
CA LYS A 96 -8.31 -4.81 12.68
C LYS A 96 -6.92 -5.34 12.40
N PRO A 97 -6.69 -5.95 11.21
CA PRO A 97 -5.36 -6.37 10.79
C PRO A 97 -4.36 -5.20 10.81
N TRP A 98 -3.09 -5.53 10.96
CA TRP A 98 -2.00 -4.57 10.76
C TRP A 98 -1.93 -4.18 9.28
N GLY A 99 -1.30 -3.04 8.99
CA GLY A 99 -1.23 -2.53 7.62
C GLY A 99 -0.37 -3.38 6.67
N THR A 100 -0.22 -2.87 5.45
CA THR A 100 0.49 -3.49 4.32
C THR A 100 1.91 -3.97 4.67
N ASN A 101 2.68 -3.17 5.42
CA ASN A 101 4.04 -3.55 5.81
C ASN A 101 4.08 -4.83 6.66
N HIS A 102 3.11 -5.02 7.53
CA HIS A 102 3.02 -6.25 8.31
C HIS A 102 2.68 -7.44 7.41
N ALA A 103 1.76 -7.28 6.46
CA ALA A 103 1.45 -8.33 5.49
C ALA A 103 2.69 -8.74 4.67
N VAL A 104 3.48 -7.78 4.21
CA VAL A 104 4.76 -8.04 3.52
C VAL A 104 5.74 -8.78 4.42
N LEU A 105 5.83 -8.41 5.70
CA LEU A 105 6.73 -9.04 6.66
C LEU A 105 6.45 -10.53 6.88
N MET A 106 5.20 -10.96 6.76
CA MET A 106 4.83 -12.38 6.90
C MET A 106 5.51 -13.27 5.85
N ALA A 107 5.89 -12.73 4.71
CA ALA A 107 6.56 -13.47 3.65
C ALA A 107 8.10 -13.56 3.81
N LYS A 108 8.68 -12.97 4.85
CA LYS A 108 10.15 -12.86 5.05
C LYS A 108 10.90 -14.18 5.05
N ASP A 109 10.27 -15.25 5.54
CA ASP A 109 10.88 -16.57 5.65
C ASP A 109 10.70 -17.41 4.37
N ILE A 110 9.74 -17.04 3.52
CA ILE A 110 9.39 -17.71 2.26
C ILE A 110 10.13 -17.10 1.06
N ILE A 111 10.25 -15.77 1.01
CA ILE A 111 10.85 -15.05 -0.11
C ILE A 111 12.31 -14.72 0.21
N LYS A 112 13.23 -15.19 -0.61
CA LYS A 112 14.68 -14.93 -0.49
C LYS A 112 15.26 -14.27 -1.74
N GLU A 113 14.48 -14.14 -2.79
CA GLU A 113 14.75 -13.50 -4.06
C GLU A 113 14.14 -12.09 -4.13
N PRO A 114 14.50 -11.26 -5.15
CA PRO A 114 13.82 -10.00 -5.41
C PRO A 114 12.33 -10.22 -5.62
N PHE A 115 11.49 -9.33 -5.11
CA PHE A 115 10.05 -9.50 -5.22
C PHE A 115 9.30 -8.19 -5.49
N CYS A 116 8.15 -8.33 -6.11
CA CYS A 116 7.17 -7.25 -6.31
C CYS A 116 5.95 -7.51 -5.44
N VAL A 117 5.43 -6.48 -4.80
CA VAL A 117 4.22 -6.51 -3.99
C VAL A 117 3.09 -5.85 -4.76
N ILE A 118 1.92 -6.50 -4.78
CA ILE A 118 0.68 -5.94 -5.34
C ILE A 118 -0.51 -6.28 -4.44
N ASN A 119 -1.60 -5.52 -4.59
CA ASN A 119 -2.90 -5.89 -4.05
C ASN A 119 -3.56 -6.93 -4.98
N CYS A 120 -4.34 -7.83 -4.43
CA CYS A 120 -5.01 -8.88 -5.20
C CYS A 120 -6.28 -8.39 -5.92
N ASP A 121 -6.81 -7.22 -5.56
CA ASP A 121 -8.08 -6.64 -6.01
C ASP A 121 -7.92 -5.41 -6.91
N ASP A 122 -6.68 -5.05 -7.25
CA ASP A 122 -6.38 -3.98 -8.20
C ASP A 122 -5.95 -4.53 -9.57
N PHE A 123 -6.32 -3.84 -10.64
CA PHE A 123 -5.87 -4.13 -12.01
C PHE A 123 -4.71 -3.24 -12.40
N TYR A 124 -3.56 -3.83 -12.76
CA TYR A 124 -2.29 -3.10 -12.97
C TYR A 124 -1.86 -2.99 -14.42
N ASN A 125 -2.46 -3.78 -15.34
CA ASN A 125 -2.04 -3.89 -16.73
C ASN A 125 -0.63 -4.50 -16.92
N ARG A 126 -0.44 -5.12 -18.07
CA ARG A 126 0.78 -5.86 -18.45
C ARG A 126 2.06 -5.04 -18.36
N ASP A 127 2.04 -3.79 -18.83
CA ASP A 127 3.23 -2.95 -18.87
C ASP A 127 3.85 -2.74 -17.49
N CYS A 128 3.02 -2.70 -16.44
CA CYS A 128 3.49 -2.62 -15.06
C CYS A 128 4.42 -3.79 -14.72
N PHE A 129 3.99 -5.02 -15.02
CA PHE A 129 4.77 -6.22 -14.73
C PHE A 129 6.02 -6.34 -15.59
N MET A 130 5.94 -5.93 -16.86
CA MET A 130 7.11 -5.91 -17.74
C MET A 130 8.20 -4.97 -17.23
N VAL A 131 7.83 -3.75 -16.80
CA VAL A 131 8.78 -2.76 -16.28
C VAL A 131 9.39 -3.21 -14.96
N ILE A 132 8.57 -3.62 -13.99
CA ILE A 132 9.08 -4.02 -12.68
C ILE A 132 9.81 -5.35 -12.71
N GLY A 133 9.36 -6.30 -13.53
CA GLY A 133 10.01 -7.59 -13.71
C GLY A 133 11.40 -7.44 -14.33
N LYS A 134 11.55 -6.56 -15.34
CA LYS A 134 12.84 -6.21 -15.92
C LYS A 134 13.78 -5.64 -14.86
N PHE A 135 13.34 -4.60 -14.13
CA PHE A 135 14.13 -3.99 -13.06
C PHE A 135 14.63 -5.03 -12.05
N LEU A 136 13.74 -5.90 -11.56
CA LEU A 136 14.08 -6.90 -10.55
C LEU A 136 15.05 -7.95 -11.08
N SER A 137 14.91 -8.38 -12.35
CA SER A 137 15.78 -9.39 -12.97
C SER A 137 17.19 -8.87 -13.26
N GLU A 138 17.35 -7.57 -13.46
CA GLU A 138 18.62 -6.89 -13.74
C GLU A 138 19.38 -6.47 -12.47
N LEU A 139 18.78 -6.60 -11.29
CA LEU A 139 19.46 -6.29 -10.03
C LEU A 139 20.66 -7.22 -9.82
N PRO A 140 21.86 -6.67 -9.54
CA PRO A 140 23.03 -7.47 -9.20
C PRO A 140 22.77 -8.35 -7.97
N GLU A 141 23.33 -9.54 -7.96
CA GLU A 141 23.27 -10.43 -6.81
C GLU A 141 23.84 -9.73 -5.54
N GLY A 142 23.15 -9.88 -4.44
CA GLY A 142 23.54 -9.22 -3.17
C GLY A 142 23.24 -7.73 -3.10
N SER A 143 22.52 -7.14 -4.07
CA SER A 143 22.04 -5.75 -4.00
C SER A 143 21.29 -5.52 -2.70
N LYS A 144 21.50 -4.38 -2.04
CA LYS A 144 20.80 -3.98 -0.82
C LYS A 144 20.19 -2.60 -1.00
N ASN A 145 19.06 -2.36 -0.33
CA ASN A 145 18.39 -1.06 -0.30
C ASN A 145 18.05 -0.52 -1.71
N ARG A 146 17.71 -1.43 -2.63
CA ARG A 146 17.24 -1.09 -3.98
C ARG A 146 15.74 -1.34 -4.03
N TYR A 147 14.99 -0.26 -4.12
CA TYR A 147 13.54 -0.25 -4.16
C TYR A 147 13.10 0.45 -5.43
N ALA A 148 11.99 0.02 -6.01
CA ALA A 148 11.35 0.71 -7.11
C ALA A 148 9.83 0.70 -6.92
N MET A 149 9.18 1.62 -7.56
CA MET A 149 7.73 1.72 -7.62
C MET A 149 7.32 2.01 -9.06
N VAL A 150 6.25 1.39 -9.51
CA VAL A 150 5.67 1.76 -10.79
C VAL A 150 4.72 2.93 -10.58
N GLY A 151 5.02 4.06 -11.21
CA GLY A 151 4.15 5.24 -11.24
C GLY A 151 3.12 5.12 -12.36
N PHE A 152 1.85 5.17 -12.01
CA PHE A 152 0.74 5.20 -12.97
C PHE A 152 0.37 6.63 -13.32
N ARG A 153 -0.13 6.86 -14.52
CA ARG A 153 -0.68 8.17 -14.89
C ARG A 153 -2.02 8.36 -14.18
N VAL A 154 -2.17 9.42 -13.40
CA VAL A 154 -3.37 9.64 -12.59
C VAL A 154 -4.65 9.61 -13.41
N GLY A 155 -4.62 10.18 -14.63
CA GLY A 155 -5.78 10.20 -15.54
C GLY A 155 -6.31 8.80 -15.91
N ASN A 156 -5.46 7.75 -15.84
CA ASN A 156 -5.83 6.37 -16.13
C ASN A 156 -6.31 5.60 -14.88
N THR A 157 -6.33 6.22 -13.71
CA THR A 157 -6.65 5.57 -12.42
C THR A 157 -7.89 6.13 -11.75
N LEU A 158 -8.64 6.96 -12.46
CA LEU A 158 -9.87 7.58 -11.97
C LEU A 158 -11.05 6.61 -12.02
N SER A 159 -12.10 6.95 -11.30
CA SER A 159 -13.39 6.25 -11.33
C SER A 159 -14.48 7.19 -11.88
N GLU A 160 -15.41 6.65 -12.65
CA GLU A 160 -16.62 7.36 -13.07
C GLU A 160 -17.66 7.45 -11.92
N ASN A 161 -17.49 6.65 -10.87
CA ASN A 161 -18.44 6.51 -9.76
C ASN A 161 -18.02 7.28 -8.49
N GLY A 162 -17.16 8.31 -8.62
CA GLY A 162 -16.74 9.14 -7.50
C GLY A 162 -15.24 9.35 -7.41
N THR A 163 -14.79 9.84 -6.24
CA THR A 163 -13.37 10.10 -5.98
C THR A 163 -12.57 8.83 -5.75
N VAL A 164 -11.28 8.88 -6.06
CA VAL A 164 -10.31 7.83 -5.73
C VAL A 164 -9.22 8.36 -4.81
N ALA A 165 -8.61 7.47 -4.04
CA ALA A 165 -7.43 7.77 -3.24
C ALA A 165 -6.16 7.27 -3.92
N ARG A 166 -5.13 8.13 -4.08
CA ARG A 166 -3.83 7.78 -4.67
C ARG A 166 -2.70 8.52 -3.98
N GLY A 167 -1.52 7.91 -3.96
CA GLY A 167 -0.29 8.61 -3.59
C GLY A 167 0.23 9.41 -4.78
N ILE A 168 0.11 10.74 -4.77
CA ILE A 168 0.72 11.60 -5.80
C ILE A 168 2.22 11.61 -5.58
N CYS A 169 2.96 11.27 -6.64
CA CYS A 169 4.40 11.10 -6.63
C CYS A 169 5.13 12.25 -7.32
N SER A 170 6.27 12.62 -6.76
CA SER A 170 7.25 13.49 -7.41
C SER A 170 8.56 12.72 -7.58
N LYS A 171 9.31 13.04 -8.64
CA LYS A 171 10.60 12.43 -8.96
C LYS A 171 11.63 13.50 -9.28
N ASP A 172 12.91 13.17 -9.08
CA ASP A 172 14.03 14.00 -9.52
C ASP A 172 14.37 13.75 -11.00
N ALA A 173 15.45 14.39 -11.48
CA ALA A 173 15.91 14.28 -12.86
C ALA A 173 16.43 12.87 -13.21
N ASP A 174 16.85 12.10 -12.21
CA ASP A 174 17.35 10.74 -12.33
C ASP A 174 16.24 9.69 -12.13
N GLU A 175 14.96 10.11 -12.16
CA GLU A 175 13.78 9.28 -11.97
C GLU A 175 13.64 8.70 -10.55
N ASN A 176 14.41 9.18 -9.54
CA ASN A 176 14.23 8.74 -8.17
C ASN A 176 12.99 9.39 -7.54
N LEU A 177 12.21 8.59 -6.82
CA LEU A 177 11.07 9.07 -6.06
C LEU A 177 11.53 10.02 -4.95
N THR A 178 11.05 11.26 -4.99
CA THR A 178 11.36 12.29 -3.97
C THR A 178 10.24 12.44 -2.95
N THR A 179 8.98 12.36 -3.39
CA THR A 179 7.81 12.42 -2.50
C THR A 179 6.72 11.48 -2.98
N CYS A 180 5.91 10.99 -2.04
CA CYS A 180 4.65 10.31 -2.30
C CYS A 180 3.64 10.78 -1.25
N VAL A 181 2.65 11.58 -1.67
CA VAL A 181 1.66 12.18 -0.78
C VAL A 181 0.29 11.60 -1.09
N GLU A 182 -0.31 10.93 -0.11
CA GLU A 182 -1.66 10.39 -0.24
C GLU A 182 -2.68 11.52 -0.36
N ARG A 183 -3.52 11.45 -1.40
CA ARG A 183 -4.70 12.29 -1.60
C ARG A 183 -5.92 11.37 -1.69
N THR A 184 -6.86 11.58 -0.80
CA THR A 184 -8.02 10.69 -0.62
C THR A 184 -9.20 11.05 -1.51
N GLU A 185 -9.21 12.24 -2.10
CA GLU A 185 -10.26 12.73 -2.98
C GLU A 185 -9.64 13.23 -4.28
N ILE A 186 -9.58 12.37 -5.29
CA ILE A 186 -9.11 12.71 -6.64
C ILE A 186 -10.23 12.38 -7.63
N MET A 187 -10.56 13.32 -8.50
CA MET A 187 -11.55 13.12 -9.57
C MET A 187 -11.31 14.10 -10.73
N ARG A 188 -12.11 13.99 -11.76
CA ARG A 188 -12.08 14.95 -12.87
C ARG A 188 -13.13 16.05 -12.63
N ILE A 189 -12.68 17.31 -12.60
CA ILE A 189 -13.51 18.49 -12.46
C ILE A 189 -13.27 19.38 -13.66
N ASP A 190 -14.32 19.77 -14.39
CA ASP A 190 -14.25 20.60 -15.59
C ASP A 190 -13.20 20.11 -16.61
N GLY A 191 -13.14 18.79 -16.80
CA GLY A 191 -12.21 18.15 -17.72
C GLY A 191 -10.78 17.99 -17.19
N LYS A 192 -10.42 18.53 -16.02
CA LYS A 192 -9.09 18.45 -15.41
C LYS A 192 -9.07 17.50 -14.24
N VAL A 193 -8.02 16.68 -14.13
CA VAL A 193 -7.80 15.88 -12.90
C VAL A 193 -7.48 16.82 -11.75
N SER A 194 -8.19 16.70 -10.66
CA SER A 194 -8.01 17.54 -9.47
C SER A 194 -8.07 16.71 -8.20
N TYR A 195 -7.34 17.11 -7.18
CA TYR A 195 -7.46 16.56 -5.84
C TYR A 195 -7.87 17.64 -4.85
N LYS A 196 -8.50 17.22 -3.75
CA LYS A 196 -8.85 18.10 -2.66
C LYS A 196 -7.67 18.23 -1.68
N ASP A 197 -7.26 19.45 -1.41
CA ASP A 197 -6.17 19.72 -0.47
C ASP A 197 -6.64 19.73 1.00
N GLU A 198 -5.73 20.04 1.92
CA GLU A 198 -6.02 20.08 3.37
C GLU A 198 -6.94 21.25 3.76
N GLN A 199 -7.06 22.27 2.92
CA GLN A 199 -7.95 23.41 3.07
C GLN A 199 -9.34 23.13 2.49
N GLY A 200 -9.52 22.01 1.79
CA GLY A 200 -10.76 21.64 1.13
C GLY A 200 -10.90 22.21 -0.30
N GLU A 201 -9.84 22.83 -0.84
CA GLU A 201 -9.83 23.42 -2.17
C GLU A 201 -9.41 22.40 -3.23
N TRP A 202 -9.97 22.52 -4.43
CA TRP A 202 -9.64 21.66 -5.54
C TRP A 202 -8.41 22.15 -6.29
N VAL A 203 -7.35 21.36 -6.28
CA VAL A 203 -6.08 21.65 -6.94
C VAL A 203 -5.93 20.78 -8.18
N ALA A 204 -5.85 21.41 -9.35
CA ALA A 204 -5.68 20.71 -10.62
C ALA A 204 -4.27 20.14 -10.78
N VAL A 205 -4.19 18.92 -11.36
CA VAL A 205 -2.94 18.27 -11.75
C VAL A 205 -3.02 17.79 -13.19
N GLY A 206 -1.87 17.52 -13.82
CA GLY A 206 -1.85 16.98 -15.18
C GLY A 206 -2.26 15.50 -15.21
N ASP A 207 -2.94 15.07 -16.27
CA ASP A 207 -3.34 13.66 -16.48
C ASP A 207 -2.17 12.68 -16.39
N ASN A 208 -0.97 13.11 -16.74
CA ASN A 208 0.27 12.32 -16.68
C ASN A 208 0.99 12.38 -15.33
N THR A 209 0.45 13.08 -14.33
CA THR A 209 1.03 13.11 -12.99
C THR A 209 1.18 11.69 -12.46
N PRO A 210 2.39 11.28 -12.02
CA PRO A 210 2.60 9.92 -11.52
C PRO A 210 1.93 9.72 -10.18
N VAL A 211 1.26 8.59 -10.04
CA VAL A 211 0.63 8.16 -8.78
C VAL A 211 1.01 6.74 -8.41
N SER A 212 1.06 6.45 -7.13
CA SER A 212 1.20 5.10 -6.58
C SER A 212 -0.15 4.39 -6.55
N MET A 213 -0.15 3.12 -6.98
CA MET A 213 -1.22 2.15 -6.81
C MET A 213 -0.74 0.93 -5.99
N ASN A 214 0.19 1.15 -5.07
CA ASN A 214 0.79 0.11 -4.21
C ASN A 214 1.57 -0.99 -4.95
N VAL A 215 2.07 -0.71 -6.16
CA VAL A 215 3.03 -1.60 -6.81
C VAL A 215 4.43 -1.19 -6.41
N SER A 216 5.07 -2.01 -5.62
CA SER A 216 6.43 -1.74 -5.13
C SER A 216 7.31 -2.99 -5.22
N SER A 217 8.60 -2.78 -5.41
CA SER A 217 9.58 -3.86 -5.47
C SER A 217 10.59 -3.78 -4.33
N TRP A 218 11.08 -4.95 -3.90
CA TRP A 218 11.99 -5.11 -2.79
C TRP A 218 13.05 -6.17 -3.14
N TRP A 219 14.29 -5.94 -2.73
CA TRP A 219 15.34 -6.98 -2.81
C TRP A 219 15.44 -7.80 -1.52
N LEU A 220 15.24 -7.15 -0.38
CA LEU A 220 15.27 -7.77 0.94
C LEU A 220 14.20 -7.13 1.80
N PHE A 221 13.67 -7.87 2.77
CA PHE A 221 12.80 -7.28 3.78
C PHE A 221 13.55 -6.19 4.54
N PRO A 222 12.97 -5.01 4.73
CA PRO A 222 13.60 -3.96 5.50
C PRO A 222 13.87 -4.47 6.92
N PRO A 223 14.98 -4.06 7.55
CA PRO A 223 15.19 -4.34 8.95
C PRO A 223 14.00 -3.80 9.76
N ILE A 224 13.49 -4.60 10.67
CA ILE A 224 12.43 -4.17 11.58
C ILE A 224 13.07 -3.14 12.52
N SER A 225 12.91 -1.87 12.19
CA SER A 225 13.28 -0.79 13.10
C SER A 225 12.15 -0.64 14.12
N PRO A 226 12.46 -0.58 15.42
CA PRO A 226 11.43 -0.25 16.41
C PRO A 226 10.79 1.08 16.03
N PRO A 227 9.48 1.26 16.27
CA PRO A 227 8.79 2.49 15.90
C PRO A 227 9.50 3.67 16.54
N GLN A 228 10.01 4.57 15.71
CA GLN A 228 10.49 5.86 16.22
C GLN A 228 9.28 6.52 16.88
N ARG A 229 9.35 6.74 18.18
CA ARG A 229 8.33 7.52 18.89
C ARG A 229 8.23 8.86 18.18
N ARG A 230 7.12 9.11 17.51
CA ARG A 230 6.81 10.48 17.10
C ARG A 230 6.91 11.33 18.36
N PRO A 231 7.69 12.43 18.38
CA PRO A 231 7.67 13.31 19.52
C PRO A 231 6.21 13.71 19.74
N SER A 232 5.72 13.48 20.95
CA SER A 232 4.40 13.99 21.35
C SER A 232 4.36 15.47 21.03
N PRO A 233 3.28 16.01 20.44
CA PRO A 233 3.17 17.45 20.26
C PRO A 233 3.41 18.07 21.65
N ARG A 234 4.43 18.94 21.74
CA ARG A 234 4.69 19.68 22.97
C ARG A 234 3.40 20.38 23.33
N SER A 235 2.82 20.03 24.48
CA SER A 235 1.77 20.81 25.06
C SER A 235 2.35 22.20 25.22
N THR A 236 1.89 23.15 24.45
CA THR A 236 2.15 24.56 24.70
C THR A 236 1.51 24.85 26.05
N ALA A 237 2.37 24.90 27.08
CA ALA A 237 1.95 25.30 28.40
C ALA A 237 1.22 26.63 28.27
N SER A 238 -0.01 26.63 28.73
CA SER A 238 -0.87 27.79 28.85
C SER A 238 -0.10 28.94 29.50
N GLY A 239 0.07 30.02 28.73
CA GLY A 239 0.53 31.27 29.28
C GLY A 239 -0.40 31.70 30.39
N SER A 240 0.16 31.90 31.58
CA SER A 240 -0.49 32.54 32.72
C SER A 240 -1.09 33.89 32.28
N LYS A 241 -2.41 34.01 32.36
CA LYS A 241 -3.10 35.31 32.26
C LYS A 241 -2.56 36.22 33.36
N PRO A 242 -2.18 37.48 33.10
CA PRO A 242 -1.94 38.45 34.14
C PRO A 242 -3.25 38.76 34.82
N GLY A 243 -3.28 38.69 36.16
CA GLY A 243 -4.42 39.05 36.98
C GLY A 243 -4.76 40.55 36.86
N PRO A 244 -6.01 40.94 37.17
CA PRO A 244 -6.44 42.30 37.05
C PRO A 244 -5.74 43.18 38.13
N THR A 245 -5.12 44.25 37.67
CA THR A 245 -4.63 45.33 38.53
C THR A 245 -5.82 46.10 39.12
N THR A 246 -5.98 46.02 40.41
CA THR A 246 -6.92 46.87 41.15
C THR A 246 -6.33 48.28 41.23
N GLU A 247 -6.89 49.19 40.45
CA GLU A 247 -6.73 50.62 40.69
C GLU A 247 -7.59 51.05 41.89
N THR A 248 -6.98 51.44 42.96
CA THR A 248 -7.59 52.15 44.07
C THR A 248 -7.75 53.61 43.72
N SER A 249 -8.97 54.02 43.44
CA SER A 249 -9.35 55.43 43.33
C SER A 249 -9.39 56.08 44.73
N GLY A 250 -8.48 57.02 44.99
CA GLY A 250 -8.59 57.91 46.12
C GLY A 250 -9.59 59.06 45.86
N PRO A 251 -10.21 59.65 46.90
CA PRO A 251 -11.30 60.61 46.72
C PRO A 251 -10.81 62.02 46.38
N PRO A 252 -11.62 62.88 45.70
CA PRO A 252 -11.24 64.24 45.39
C PRO A 252 -11.42 65.15 46.61
N GLY A 253 -10.35 65.86 47.00
CA GLY A 253 -10.35 66.93 47.90
C GLY A 253 -10.42 68.28 47.18
N ARG A 254 -11.53 69.00 47.43
CA ARG A 254 -11.79 70.44 47.21
C ARG A 254 -11.49 71.08 45.88
#